data_af3909b70bdfabd59924ef12b3beaba7
#
_entry.id   af3909b70bdfabd59924ef12b3beaba7
#
_cell.length_a   1.000
_cell.length_b   1.000
_cell.length_c   1.000
_cell.angle_alpha   90.00
_cell.angle_beta   90.00
_cell.angle_gamma   90.00
#
_symmetry.space_group_name_H-M   'P 1'
#
loop_
_entity.id
_entity.type
_entity.pdbx_description
1 polymer ?
#
loop_
_entity_poly.entity_id
_entity_poly.type
_entity_poly.pdbx_seq_one_letter_code
_entity_poly.pdbx_strand_id
1 'polypeptide(L)'
;MAQNERIETICSTQRMDLVFTIVSKGKGESVLDVFRENNILQNTICHGHGTAPSSILEVLGLGATDKDIILSFVKAENSKKILAEISKKLDFSKPGHGIAFTVPLESVAGIMSFKFLTADLTEEV
;
A
#
# COMPACT_ATOMS: atom_id res chain seq x y z
N MET A 1 -11.09 -10.35 25.73
CA MET A 1 -10.60 -9.26 26.60
C MET A 1 -9.11 -9.08 26.42
N ALA A 2 -8.29 -10.07 26.78
CA ALA A 2 -6.84 -9.95 26.63
C ALA A 2 -6.39 -9.71 25.18
N GLN A 3 -7.08 -10.29 24.20
CA GLN A 3 -6.78 -10.07 22.80
C GLN A 3 -7.06 -8.65 22.36
N ASN A 4 -8.16 -8.05 22.85
CA ASN A 4 -8.48 -6.66 22.51
C ASN A 4 -7.46 -5.69 23.08
N GLU A 5 -7.03 -5.91 24.29
CA GLU A 5 -6.00 -5.10 24.93
C GLU A 5 -4.68 -5.21 24.16
N ARG A 6 -4.33 -6.42 23.71
CA ARG A 6 -3.12 -6.64 22.93
C ARG A 6 -3.18 -5.93 21.57
N ILE A 7 -4.34 -5.97 20.92
CA ILE A 7 -4.54 -5.27 19.65
C ILE A 7 -4.36 -3.77 19.82
N GLU A 8 -4.99 -3.21 20.85
CA GLU A 8 -4.88 -1.79 21.15
C GLU A 8 -3.44 -1.39 21.47
N THR A 9 -2.73 -2.21 22.23
CA THR A 9 -1.35 -1.94 22.60
C THR A 9 -0.45 -1.88 21.35
N ILE A 10 -0.61 -2.82 20.44
CA ILE A 10 0.19 -2.84 19.20
C ILE A 10 -0.10 -1.60 18.38
N CYS A 11 -1.36 -1.25 18.21
CA CYS A 11 -1.73 -0.07 17.43
C CYS A 11 -1.30 1.23 18.09
N SER A 12 -1.28 1.28 19.42
CA SER A 12 -0.87 2.48 20.14
C SER A 12 0.64 2.65 20.23
N THR A 13 1.40 1.54 20.25
CA THR A 13 2.86 1.62 20.40
C THR A 13 3.58 1.71 19.07
N GLN A 14 3.03 1.13 18.01
CA GLN A 14 3.61 1.19 16.68
C GLN A 14 2.54 1.65 15.71
N ARG A 15 2.61 2.92 15.36
CA ARG A 15 1.67 3.46 14.40
C ARG A 15 1.98 2.89 13.04
N MET A 16 0.99 2.25 12.46
CA MET A 16 1.09 1.62 11.15
C MET A 16 0.13 2.31 10.20
N ASP A 17 0.54 2.41 8.97
CA ASP A 17 -0.29 2.89 7.88
C ASP A 17 -0.50 1.77 6.87
N LEU A 18 -1.67 1.75 6.26
CA LEU A 18 -1.90 0.98 5.06
C LEU A 18 -1.58 1.85 3.87
N VAL A 19 -0.61 1.45 3.06
CA VAL A 19 -0.32 2.14 1.80
C VAL A 19 -1.14 1.50 0.71
N PHE A 20 -1.91 2.32 0.05
CA PHE A 20 -2.73 1.96 -1.10
C PHE A 20 -2.05 2.53 -2.33
N THR A 21 -1.71 1.69 -3.29
CA THR A 21 -1.13 2.15 -4.56
C THR A 21 -1.97 1.62 -5.70
N ILE A 22 -2.44 2.51 -6.55
CA ILE A 22 -3.28 2.16 -7.70
C ILE A 22 -2.53 2.62 -8.95
N VAL A 23 -2.17 1.67 -9.80
CA VAL A 23 -1.40 1.93 -11.01
C VAL A 23 -2.02 1.17 -12.18
N SER A 24 -1.60 1.48 -13.38
CA SER A 24 -2.06 0.75 -14.56
C SER A 24 -1.62 -0.71 -14.49
N LYS A 25 -2.42 -1.59 -15.06
CA LYS A 25 -2.12 -3.01 -15.11
C LYS A 25 -0.72 -3.24 -15.67
N GLY A 26 0.03 -4.07 -14.98
CA GLY A 26 1.41 -4.39 -15.36
C GLY A 26 2.46 -3.52 -14.67
N LYS A 27 2.06 -2.45 -13.98
CA LYS A 27 3.00 -1.59 -13.26
C LYS A 27 3.17 -1.97 -11.80
N GLY A 28 2.41 -2.95 -11.32
CA GLY A 28 2.46 -3.38 -9.93
C GLY A 28 3.83 -3.88 -9.49
N GLU A 29 4.57 -4.56 -10.37
CA GLU A 29 5.91 -5.05 -10.02
C GLU A 29 6.88 -3.92 -9.70
N SER A 30 6.78 -2.80 -10.42
CA SER A 30 7.61 -1.63 -10.12
C SER A 30 7.32 -1.05 -8.75
N VAL A 31 6.05 -1.09 -8.34
CA VAL A 31 5.65 -0.68 -6.99
C VAL A 31 6.23 -1.63 -5.95
N LEU A 32 6.13 -2.94 -6.20
CA LEU A 32 6.66 -3.95 -5.28
C LEU A 32 8.16 -3.79 -5.08
N ASP A 33 8.89 -3.39 -6.11
CA ASP A 33 10.33 -3.16 -5.98
C ASP A 33 10.64 -2.09 -4.93
N VAL A 34 9.84 -1.03 -4.87
CA VAL A 34 10.00 0.01 -3.85
C VAL A 34 9.81 -0.58 -2.46
N PHE A 35 8.79 -1.41 -2.27
CA PHE A 35 8.54 -2.04 -0.98
C PHE A 35 9.66 -3.00 -0.60
N ARG A 36 10.16 -3.79 -1.54
CA ARG A 36 11.29 -4.70 -1.30
C ARG A 36 12.54 -3.94 -0.89
N GLU A 37 12.82 -2.83 -1.53
CA GLU A 37 13.97 -1.98 -1.18
C GLU A 37 13.86 -1.41 0.23
N ASN A 38 12.66 -1.31 0.76
CA ASN A 38 12.39 -0.83 2.11
C ASN A 38 12.13 -1.99 3.09
N ASN A 39 12.50 -3.22 2.71
CA ASN A 39 12.34 -4.42 3.52
C ASN A 39 10.90 -4.77 3.87
N ILE A 40 9.96 -4.34 3.04
CA ILE A 40 8.56 -4.71 3.17
C ILE A 40 8.30 -5.82 2.17
N LEU A 41 8.30 -7.07 2.67
CA LEU A 41 8.30 -8.24 1.82
C LEU A 41 6.92 -8.84 1.60
N GLN A 42 5.95 -8.49 2.44
CA GLN A 42 4.60 -9.00 2.34
C GLN A 42 3.67 -7.90 1.83
N ASN A 43 3.16 -8.12 0.65
CA ASN A 43 2.27 -7.18 -0.02
C ASN A 43 1.11 -7.96 -0.63
N THR A 44 -0.04 -7.33 -0.71
CA THR A 44 -1.21 -7.92 -1.36
C THR A 44 -1.47 -7.17 -2.65
N ILE A 45 -1.60 -7.90 -3.74
CA ILE A 45 -1.95 -7.32 -5.04
C ILE A 45 -3.38 -7.70 -5.36
N CYS A 46 -4.18 -6.72 -5.69
CA CYS A 46 -5.54 -6.90 -6.18
C CYS A 46 -5.62 -6.34 -7.60
N HIS A 47 -6.55 -6.86 -8.37
CA HIS A 47 -6.83 -6.31 -9.70
C HIS A 47 -8.13 -5.54 -9.63
N GLY A 48 -8.13 -4.36 -10.21
CA GLY A 48 -9.28 -3.48 -10.21
C GLY A 48 -9.65 -3.04 -11.61
N HIS A 49 -10.79 -2.42 -11.71
CA HIS A 49 -11.31 -1.93 -12.98
C HIS A 49 -11.81 -0.49 -12.79
N GLY A 50 -11.29 0.42 -13.61
CA GLY A 50 -11.74 1.80 -13.59
C GLY A 50 -13.12 1.93 -14.23
N THR A 51 -13.93 2.82 -13.68
CA THR A 51 -15.31 3.02 -14.11
C THR A 51 -15.54 4.37 -14.78
N ALA A 52 -14.50 5.17 -14.97
CA ALA A 52 -14.64 6.46 -15.64
C ALA A 52 -15.10 6.27 -17.10
N PRO A 53 -15.96 7.15 -17.62
CA PRO A 53 -16.36 7.08 -19.02
C PRO A 53 -15.18 7.13 -19.96
N SER A 54 -15.25 6.38 -21.05
CA SER A 54 -14.14 6.31 -22.02
C SER A 54 -13.78 7.66 -22.60
N SER A 55 -14.74 8.56 -22.75
CA SER A 55 -14.49 9.93 -23.23
C SER A 55 -13.58 10.70 -22.27
N ILE A 56 -13.76 10.50 -20.96
CA ILE A 56 -12.91 11.15 -19.97
C ILE A 56 -11.51 10.50 -19.97
N LEU A 57 -11.45 9.19 -20.10
CA LEU A 57 -10.19 8.46 -20.15
C LEU A 57 -9.34 8.89 -21.34
N GLU A 58 -9.95 9.08 -22.50
CA GLU A 58 -9.26 9.56 -23.70
C GLU A 58 -8.70 10.96 -23.50
N VAL A 59 -9.48 11.86 -22.92
CA VAL A 59 -9.07 13.24 -22.65
C VAL A 59 -7.88 13.28 -21.70
N LEU A 60 -7.87 12.39 -20.71
CA LEU A 60 -6.78 12.32 -19.72
C LEU A 60 -5.60 11.46 -20.19
N GLY A 61 -5.68 10.87 -21.36
CA GLY A 61 -4.64 9.98 -21.85
C GLY A 61 -4.63 8.62 -21.16
N LEU A 62 -5.75 8.21 -20.57
CA LEU A 62 -5.87 6.98 -19.81
C LEU A 62 -6.54 5.90 -20.67
N GLY A 63 -5.77 5.27 -21.54
CA GLY A 63 -6.32 4.30 -22.48
C GLY A 63 -6.77 2.97 -21.87
N ALA A 64 -6.33 2.64 -20.66
CA ALA A 64 -6.65 1.37 -20.02
C ALA A 64 -7.40 1.59 -18.72
N THR A 65 -8.44 0.77 -18.48
CA THR A 65 -9.24 0.83 -17.26
C THR A 65 -8.79 -0.17 -16.20
N ASP A 66 -8.04 -1.20 -16.59
CA ASP A 66 -7.56 -2.22 -15.66
C ASP A 66 -6.42 -1.67 -14.81
N LYS A 67 -6.48 -1.97 -13.53
CA LYS A 67 -5.55 -1.44 -12.53
C LYS A 67 -4.95 -2.56 -11.70
N ASP A 68 -3.70 -2.35 -11.29
CA ASP A 68 -3.10 -3.11 -10.20
C ASP A 68 -3.24 -2.28 -8.94
N ILE A 69 -3.71 -2.90 -7.87
CA ILE A 69 -3.88 -2.28 -6.57
C ILE A 69 -2.98 -3.00 -5.59
N ILE A 70 -2.05 -2.29 -4.98
CA ILE A 70 -1.10 -2.86 -4.04
C ILE A 70 -1.44 -2.35 -2.65
N LEU A 71 -1.58 -3.28 -1.71
CA LEU A 71 -1.85 -2.99 -0.31
C LEU A 71 -0.64 -3.41 0.50
N SER A 72 -0.10 -2.50 1.28
CA SER A 72 1.09 -2.77 2.07
C SER A 72 0.98 -2.10 3.43
N PHE A 73 1.38 -2.81 4.48
CA PHE A 73 1.44 -2.23 5.82
C PHE A 73 2.84 -1.70 6.05
N VAL A 74 2.94 -0.45 6.45
CA VAL A 74 4.23 0.20 6.71
C VAL A 74 4.18 0.92 8.04
N LYS A 75 5.34 1.11 8.66
CA LYS A 75 5.42 1.96 9.84
C LYS A 75 5.11 3.39 9.41
N ALA A 76 4.31 4.09 10.21
CA ALA A 76 3.87 5.45 9.86
C ALA A 76 5.05 6.40 9.65
N GLU A 77 6.14 6.20 10.39
CA GLU A 77 7.35 7.01 10.25
C GLU A 77 8.00 6.86 8.86
N ASN A 78 7.75 5.76 8.16
CA ASN A 78 8.34 5.49 6.85
C ASN A 78 7.40 5.81 5.70
N SER A 79 6.14 6.10 5.97
CA SER A 79 5.13 6.18 4.91
C SER A 79 5.39 7.30 3.91
N LYS A 80 5.80 8.48 4.37
CA LYS A 80 6.08 9.60 3.46
C LYS A 80 7.26 9.31 2.54
N LYS A 81 8.30 8.69 3.08
CA LYS A 81 9.47 8.29 2.29
C LYS A 81 9.08 7.30 1.20
N ILE A 82 8.28 6.30 1.56
CA ILE A 82 7.82 5.28 0.62
C ILE A 82 6.95 5.89 -0.47
N LEU A 83 6.00 6.76 -0.09
CA LEU A 83 5.18 7.46 -1.08
C LEU A 83 6.01 8.27 -2.06
N ALA A 84 7.03 8.96 -1.56
CA ALA A 84 7.92 9.75 -2.41
C ALA A 84 8.69 8.86 -3.39
N GLU A 85 9.18 7.72 -2.94
CA GLU A 85 9.89 6.79 -3.79
C GLU A 85 8.99 6.18 -4.86
N ILE A 86 7.76 5.83 -4.52
CA ILE A 86 6.78 5.31 -5.50
C ILE A 86 6.46 6.39 -6.53
N SER A 87 6.19 7.59 -6.07
CA SER A 87 5.86 8.72 -6.96
C SER A 87 6.98 8.99 -7.95
N LYS A 88 8.21 8.97 -7.50
CA LYS A 88 9.37 9.21 -8.34
C LYS A 88 9.56 8.08 -9.35
N LYS A 89 9.49 6.84 -8.90
CA LYS A 89 9.74 5.68 -9.77
C LYS A 89 8.71 5.55 -10.87
N LEU A 90 7.45 5.85 -10.57
CA LEU A 90 6.36 5.70 -11.53
C LEU A 90 5.94 7.02 -12.16
N ASP A 91 6.63 8.10 -11.82
CA ASP A 91 6.37 9.44 -12.37
C ASP A 91 4.90 9.85 -12.19
N PHE A 92 4.45 9.88 -10.95
CA PHE A 92 3.07 10.23 -10.63
C PHE A 92 2.73 11.70 -10.91
N SER A 93 3.71 12.51 -11.30
CA SER A 93 3.45 13.87 -11.75
C SER A 93 2.65 13.90 -13.05
N LYS A 94 2.69 12.82 -13.80
CA LYS A 94 1.96 12.72 -15.07
C LYS A 94 0.58 12.13 -14.85
N PRO A 95 -0.47 12.72 -15.44
CA PRO A 95 -1.83 12.16 -15.32
C PRO A 95 -1.88 10.71 -15.78
N GLY A 96 -2.58 9.88 -15.04
CA GLY A 96 -2.78 8.49 -15.41
C GLY A 96 -1.69 7.52 -15.03
N HIS A 97 -0.58 8.01 -14.48
CA HIS A 97 0.51 7.12 -14.07
C HIS A 97 0.23 6.42 -12.75
N GLY A 98 -0.67 6.94 -11.95
CA GLY A 98 -1.10 6.27 -10.74
C GLY A 98 -1.29 7.22 -9.57
N ILE A 99 -1.68 6.63 -8.45
CA ILE A 99 -1.85 7.35 -7.19
C ILE A 99 -1.45 6.42 -6.05
N ALA A 100 -0.87 6.98 -5.01
CA ALA A 100 -0.60 6.25 -3.77
C ALA A 100 -1.01 7.14 -2.61
N PHE A 101 -1.60 6.52 -1.59
CA PHE A 101 -2.02 7.25 -0.40
C PHE A 101 -1.95 6.32 0.80
N THR A 102 -1.97 6.90 2.00
CA THR A 102 -1.91 6.13 3.23
C THR A 102 -3.20 6.27 4.01
N VAL A 103 -3.55 5.20 4.71
CA VAL A 103 -4.68 5.18 5.64
C VAL A 103 -4.14 4.72 6.99
N PRO A 104 -4.26 5.52 8.04
CA PRO A 104 -3.80 5.10 9.36
C PRO A 104 -4.63 3.93 9.87
N LEU A 105 -3.97 2.93 10.45
CA LEU A 105 -4.65 1.83 11.08
C LEU A 105 -5.02 2.22 12.50
N GLU A 106 -6.28 2.07 12.84
CA GLU A 106 -6.80 2.36 14.15
C GLU A 106 -6.72 1.16 15.07
N SER A 107 -7.09 -0.02 14.56
CA SER A 107 -7.05 -1.26 15.33
C SER A 107 -6.94 -2.45 14.39
N VAL A 108 -6.47 -3.58 14.90
CA VAL A 108 -6.24 -4.78 14.13
C VAL A 108 -6.75 -5.99 14.90
N ALA A 109 -7.51 -6.83 14.25
CA ALA A 109 -7.81 -8.18 14.72
C ALA A 109 -6.92 -9.17 13.99
N GLY A 110 -6.55 -10.27 14.62
CA GLY A 110 -5.65 -11.25 14.03
C GLY A 110 -4.19 -10.83 14.14
N ILE A 111 -3.71 -10.65 15.35
CA ILE A 111 -2.38 -10.12 15.64
C ILE A 111 -1.27 -10.94 14.97
N MET A 112 -1.35 -12.26 14.99
CA MET A 112 -0.30 -13.09 14.39
C MET A 112 -0.23 -12.91 12.89
N SER A 113 -1.39 -12.81 12.23
CA SER A 113 -1.43 -12.54 10.79
C SER A 113 -0.90 -11.15 10.47
N PHE A 114 -1.22 -10.18 11.31
CA PHE A 114 -0.73 -8.82 11.12
C PHE A 114 0.79 -8.75 11.24
N LYS A 115 1.36 -9.40 12.24
CA LYS A 115 2.82 -9.45 12.41
C LYS A 115 3.49 -10.10 11.21
N PHE A 116 2.87 -11.15 10.66
CA PHE A 116 3.38 -11.80 9.47
C PHE A 116 3.40 -10.83 8.28
N LEU A 117 2.32 -10.07 8.09
CA LEU A 117 2.21 -9.12 6.99
C LEU A 117 3.19 -7.94 7.13
N THR A 118 3.56 -7.59 8.35
CA THR A 118 4.50 -6.50 8.60
C THR A 118 5.94 -6.98 8.76
N ALA A 119 6.16 -8.28 8.65
CA ALA A 119 7.48 -8.90 8.83
C ALA A 119 8.09 -8.70 10.22
N ASP A 120 7.24 -8.51 11.22
CA ASP A 120 7.69 -8.28 12.60
C ASP A 120 7.83 -9.58 13.41
N LEU A 121 7.68 -10.72 12.77
CA LEU A 121 7.77 -12.01 13.47
C LEU A 121 9.13 -12.25 14.09
N THR A 122 10.18 -11.71 13.49
CA THR A 122 11.53 -11.88 13.99
C THR A 122 11.75 -11.24 15.35
N GLU A 123 10.95 -10.28 15.73
CA GLU A 123 11.07 -9.61 17.02
C GLU A 123 10.44 -10.42 18.16
N GLU A 124 9.67 -11.43 17.83
CA GLU A 124 9.00 -12.29 18.80
C GLU A 124 9.89 -13.43 19.32
N VAL A 125 11.01 -13.64 18.67
CA VAL A 125 11.95 -14.72 19.05
C VAL A 125 13.01 -14.29 20.07
#